data_844dda2f34b05e503153fefb5c253a02
#
_entry.id   844dda2f34b05e503153fefb5c253a02
#
_cell.length_a   1.000
_cell.length_b   1.000
_cell.length_c   1.000
_cell.angle_alpha   90.00
_cell.angle_beta   90.00
_cell.angle_gamma   90.00
#
_symmetry.space_group_name_H-M   'P 1'
#
loop_
_entity.id
_entity.type
_entity.pdbx_description
1 polymer ?
#
loop_
_entity_poly.entity_id
_entity_poly.type
_entity_poly.pdbx_seq_one_letter_code
_entity_poly.pdbx_strand_id
1 'polypeptide(L)'
;MKKRIVFIFKLFITLILIFVVQKIVFMLVNMGHAYGAPFGSCVASLWHGLRLDIVSACYILVVPAIVMFVSFFFKRFPLRKVLISYYVLAALVMALIFLGDVIIYFFWGAKLDAGELIYVDKPKEVFASLEWWVVIAMFMVLGLVTWLFVSCMRRATPEKFDAPRTRWSSLVFIPLAALIFLGMRGSVTQSTANPSFAYFSEYQFCNHSALNPFFNMFRSMFKTVDFEHEFEIYDNGEVEAAVAPYYRYDASVTDTLLRNDRPDVLFVIWEGGGWDMVMNDSVGTNITRYAKEGVLFTNCYANSFRTDRGVVSLLSGWMGMPTTSLMKMNNMCSKLPGLASTLAKEGYDTRFIYGGDIDYTNMRGYLLETGFMTVDGSSLFPSAMQESSWGALDENTLLPSVLNYGVGEGNRKPRFDAILTLSSHEPWVVPMQRLSDERKNSFAYTDSCLGVLIDSLRALPVWDNLLVIIVPDHGIAESLSQSLSEYTVSHVPVLWLGGAVRGHKEIDVFMNQSDIASTLLAQMGLDASDFILSRNVLSDSYLSGYQYALHTFKNGCNLIDSTGVTRLDCVDLSTKAIVGPDTESKSFFVRALLQYVYQKTGRL
;
A
#
# COMPACT_ATOMS: atom_id res chain seq x y z
N MET A 1 10.41 -40.74 17.82
CA MET A 1 9.81 -39.40 17.89
C MET A 1 10.85 -38.27 17.87
N LYS A 2 11.79 -38.25 18.83
CA LYS A 2 12.81 -37.18 18.95
C LYS A 2 13.48 -36.84 17.60
N LYS A 3 13.96 -37.88 16.85
CA LYS A 3 14.59 -37.67 15.53
C LYS A 3 13.67 -36.99 14.49
N ARG A 4 12.36 -37.23 14.53
CA ARG A 4 11.40 -36.64 13.59
C ARG A 4 11.17 -35.15 13.86
N ILE A 5 11.04 -34.78 15.15
CA ILE A 5 10.88 -33.37 15.55
C ILE A 5 12.18 -32.60 15.28
N VAL A 6 13.33 -33.18 15.71
CA VAL A 6 14.65 -32.58 15.46
C VAL A 6 14.93 -32.41 13.98
N PHE A 7 14.45 -33.33 13.13
CA PHE A 7 14.57 -33.21 11.69
C PHE A 7 13.79 -31.99 11.15
N ILE A 8 12.52 -31.80 11.53
CA ILE A 8 11.73 -30.65 11.08
C ILE A 8 12.42 -29.34 11.50
N PHE A 9 12.91 -29.27 12.75
CA PHE A 9 13.63 -28.09 13.23
C PHE A 9 14.96 -27.87 12.47
N LYS A 10 15.74 -28.92 12.21
CA LYS A 10 16.96 -28.80 11.41
C LYS A 10 16.69 -28.36 9.98
N LEU A 11 15.63 -28.90 9.35
CA LEU A 11 15.23 -28.50 8.01
C LEU A 11 14.78 -27.04 7.98
N PHE A 12 14.02 -26.60 8.99
CA PHE A 12 13.61 -25.19 9.16
C PHE A 12 14.81 -24.24 9.21
N ILE A 13 15.78 -24.52 10.09
CA ILE A 13 17.00 -23.70 10.19
C ILE A 13 17.79 -23.73 8.87
N THR A 14 17.89 -24.91 8.22
CA THR A 14 18.57 -25.03 6.92
C THR A 14 17.94 -24.14 5.87
N LEU A 15 16.60 -24.07 5.79
CA LEU A 15 15.87 -23.21 4.86
C LEU A 15 16.14 -21.73 5.14
N ILE A 16 16.09 -21.31 6.41
CA ILE A 16 16.44 -19.94 6.79
C ILE A 16 17.86 -19.59 6.37
N LEU A 17 18.83 -20.46 6.62
CA LEU A 17 20.22 -20.24 6.21
C LEU A 17 20.37 -20.14 4.69
N ILE A 18 19.63 -20.95 3.92
CA ILE A 18 19.59 -20.82 2.46
C ILE A 18 19.08 -19.44 2.07
N PHE A 19 17.98 -18.96 2.64
CA PHE A 19 17.43 -17.62 2.31
C PHE A 19 18.38 -16.48 2.73
N VAL A 20 19.05 -16.58 3.87
CA VAL A 20 20.06 -15.59 4.27
C VAL A 20 21.22 -15.54 3.26
N VAL A 21 21.72 -16.71 2.81
CA VAL A 21 22.76 -16.78 1.78
C VAL A 21 22.28 -16.20 0.46
N GLN A 22 21.04 -16.48 0.04
CA GLN A 22 20.43 -15.86 -1.16
C GLN A 22 20.45 -14.35 -1.09
N LYS A 23 20.09 -13.75 0.05
CA LYS A 23 20.13 -12.28 0.25
C LYS A 23 21.55 -11.73 0.17
N ILE A 24 22.52 -12.40 0.75
CA ILE A 24 23.93 -11.99 0.67
C ILE A 24 24.39 -11.99 -0.79
N VAL A 25 24.10 -13.06 -1.53
CA VAL A 25 24.43 -13.14 -2.96
C VAL A 25 23.71 -12.08 -3.78
N PHE A 26 22.41 -11.85 -3.52
CA PHE A 26 21.62 -10.80 -4.15
C PHE A 26 22.27 -9.43 -3.94
N MET A 27 22.63 -9.08 -2.71
CA MET A 27 23.29 -7.80 -2.40
C MET A 27 24.64 -7.66 -3.09
N LEU A 28 25.45 -8.71 -3.10
CA LEU A 28 26.78 -8.68 -3.72
C LEU A 28 26.70 -8.49 -5.25
N VAL A 29 25.78 -9.19 -5.92
CA VAL A 29 25.60 -9.08 -7.38
C VAL A 29 25.01 -7.71 -7.76
N ASN A 30 24.10 -7.19 -6.97
CA ASN A 30 23.34 -5.99 -7.26
C ASN A 30 23.86 -4.73 -6.53
N MET A 31 25.08 -4.74 -6.02
CA MET A 31 25.67 -3.60 -5.30
C MET A 31 25.66 -2.28 -6.08
N GLY A 32 25.63 -2.35 -7.41
CA GLY A 32 25.50 -1.15 -8.27
C GLY A 32 24.21 -0.34 -8.02
N HIS A 33 23.17 -0.96 -7.49
CA HIS A 33 21.91 -0.31 -7.14
C HIS A 33 21.87 0.26 -5.70
N ALA A 34 22.94 0.09 -4.91
CA ALA A 34 23.01 0.52 -3.51
C ALA A 34 23.34 2.02 -3.34
N TYR A 35 22.92 2.87 -4.28
CA TYR A 35 23.25 4.30 -4.29
C TYR A 35 22.92 4.99 -2.96
N GLY A 36 23.95 5.56 -2.31
CA GLY A 36 23.80 6.33 -1.08
C GLY A 36 23.48 5.50 0.17
N ALA A 37 23.17 4.20 0.04
CA ALA A 37 22.78 3.37 1.16
C ALA A 37 23.97 3.09 2.10
N PRO A 38 23.89 3.38 3.40
CA PRO A 38 24.93 3.05 4.37
C PRO A 38 25.13 1.53 4.45
N PHE A 39 26.39 1.09 4.58
CA PHE A 39 26.71 -0.33 4.73
C PHE A 39 25.94 -1.00 5.88
N GLY A 40 25.76 -0.28 7.00
CA GLY A 40 24.97 -0.76 8.14
C GLY A 40 23.52 -1.08 7.79
N SER A 41 22.89 -0.24 6.93
CA SER A 41 21.53 -0.47 6.44
C SER A 41 21.46 -1.69 5.53
N CYS A 42 22.45 -1.89 4.65
CA CYS A 42 22.52 -3.10 3.84
C CYS A 42 22.65 -4.38 4.71
N VAL A 43 23.47 -4.35 5.76
CA VAL A 43 23.57 -5.49 6.70
C VAL A 43 22.27 -5.70 7.48
N ALA A 44 21.60 -4.62 7.87
CA ALA A 44 20.31 -4.68 8.57
C ALA A 44 19.22 -5.40 7.75
N SER A 45 19.32 -5.40 6.40
CA SER A 45 18.42 -6.15 5.52
C SER A 45 18.35 -7.64 5.85
N LEU A 46 19.46 -8.23 6.33
CA LEU A 46 19.49 -9.63 6.73
C LEU A 46 18.59 -9.89 7.94
N TRP A 47 18.58 -8.95 8.89
CA TRP A 47 17.76 -9.05 10.10
C TRP A 47 16.28 -8.78 9.80
N HIS A 48 15.98 -7.68 9.14
CA HIS A 48 14.60 -7.29 8.81
C HIS A 48 13.92 -8.30 7.87
N GLY A 49 14.69 -8.92 6.98
CA GLY A 49 14.18 -9.98 6.10
C GLY A 49 13.92 -11.32 6.76
N LEU A 50 14.44 -11.60 7.99
CA LEU A 50 14.25 -12.90 8.66
C LEU A 50 12.78 -13.27 8.87
N ARG A 51 11.92 -12.29 9.10
CA ARG A 51 10.48 -12.54 9.30
C ARG A 51 9.84 -13.19 8.07
N LEU A 52 10.16 -12.74 6.87
CA LEU A 52 9.67 -13.35 5.63
C LEU A 52 10.40 -14.64 5.25
N ASP A 53 11.65 -14.81 5.70
CA ASP A 53 12.36 -16.10 5.56
C ASP A 53 11.70 -17.19 6.41
N ILE A 54 11.29 -16.85 7.64
CA ILE A 54 10.53 -17.76 8.52
C ILE A 54 9.20 -18.14 7.86
N VAL A 55 8.46 -17.17 7.33
CA VAL A 55 7.21 -17.41 6.59
C VAL A 55 7.45 -18.37 5.43
N SER A 56 8.43 -18.09 4.57
CA SER A 56 8.77 -18.91 3.40
C SER A 56 9.21 -20.32 3.79
N ALA A 57 10.04 -20.44 4.82
CA ALA A 57 10.46 -21.73 5.35
C ALA A 57 9.28 -22.55 5.87
N CYS A 58 8.31 -21.91 6.54
CA CYS A 58 7.10 -22.58 7.02
C CYS A 58 6.24 -23.08 5.85
N TYR A 59 6.08 -22.31 4.75
CA TYR A 59 5.39 -22.80 3.54
C TYR A 59 6.04 -24.05 2.96
N ILE A 60 7.37 -24.06 2.84
CA ILE A 60 8.11 -25.22 2.31
C ILE A 60 8.03 -26.42 3.27
N LEU A 61 7.95 -26.19 4.57
CA LEU A 61 7.86 -27.24 5.59
C LEU A 61 6.51 -27.96 5.64
N VAL A 62 5.45 -27.39 5.06
CA VAL A 62 4.11 -28.03 5.06
C VAL A 62 4.17 -29.43 4.48
N VAL A 63 4.80 -29.63 3.32
CA VAL A 63 4.88 -30.93 2.66
C VAL A 63 5.71 -31.93 3.50
N PRO A 64 6.93 -31.64 3.96
CA PRO A 64 7.66 -32.50 4.89
C PRO A 64 6.87 -32.88 6.15
N ALA A 65 6.12 -31.93 6.74
CA ALA A 65 5.31 -32.20 7.93
C ALA A 65 4.16 -33.18 7.62
N ILE A 66 3.46 -32.98 6.49
CA ILE A 66 2.41 -33.90 6.02
C ILE A 66 2.98 -35.29 5.73
N VAL A 67 4.09 -35.36 4.99
CA VAL A 67 4.77 -36.64 4.67
C VAL A 67 5.19 -37.38 5.95
N MET A 68 5.69 -36.64 6.93
CA MET A 68 6.03 -37.21 8.23
C MET A 68 4.79 -37.72 8.97
N PHE A 69 3.68 -36.98 8.98
CA PHE A 69 2.41 -37.40 9.58
C PHE A 69 1.85 -38.65 8.89
N VAL A 70 1.76 -38.65 7.57
CA VAL A 70 1.27 -39.80 6.77
C VAL A 70 2.08 -41.06 7.04
N SER A 71 3.41 -40.92 7.24
CA SER A 71 4.29 -42.05 7.50
C SER A 71 3.97 -42.86 8.78
N PHE A 72 3.12 -42.35 9.69
CA PHE A 72 2.66 -43.09 10.89
C PHE A 72 1.62 -44.17 10.57
N PHE A 73 0.93 -44.03 9.43
CA PHE A 73 -0.18 -44.93 9.05
C PHE A 73 0.28 -46.08 8.15
N PHE A 74 1.49 -45.99 7.57
CA PHE A 74 2.00 -46.99 6.65
C PHE A 74 3.29 -47.64 7.16
N LYS A 75 3.31 -48.98 7.37
CA LYS A 75 4.44 -49.72 7.93
C LYS A 75 5.72 -49.69 7.07
N ARG A 76 5.60 -49.59 5.74
CA ARG A 76 6.70 -49.59 4.76
C ARG A 76 6.76 -48.31 3.93
N PHE A 77 6.52 -47.13 4.56
CA PHE A 77 6.56 -45.88 3.86
C PHE A 77 8.01 -45.46 3.53
N PRO A 78 8.34 -45.21 2.25
CA PRO A 78 9.70 -44.86 1.84
C PRO A 78 10.02 -43.38 2.14
N LEU A 79 9.89 -42.99 3.40
CA LEU A 79 9.89 -41.61 3.89
C LEU A 79 11.05 -40.77 3.34
N ARG A 80 12.30 -41.29 3.44
CA ARG A 80 13.47 -40.53 2.97
C ARG A 80 13.48 -40.30 1.47
N LYS A 81 13.02 -41.30 0.68
CA LYS A 81 12.94 -41.17 -0.78
C LYS A 81 11.93 -40.09 -1.17
N VAL A 82 10.74 -40.11 -0.56
CA VAL A 82 9.68 -39.11 -0.81
C VAL A 82 10.16 -37.70 -0.44
N LEU A 83 10.83 -37.53 0.71
CA LEU A 83 11.38 -36.25 1.11
C LEU A 83 12.44 -35.73 0.14
N ILE A 84 13.37 -36.60 -0.31
CA ILE A 84 14.42 -36.20 -1.26
C ILE A 84 13.82 -35.83 -2.63
N SER A 85 12.82 -36.57 -3.12
CA SER A 85 12.12 -36.21 -4.36
C SER A 85 11.44 -34.84 -4.24
N TYR A 86 10.79 -34.57 -3.12
CA TYR A 86 10.24 -33.24 -2.83
C TYR A 86 11.32 -32.14 -2.80
N TYR A 87 12.51 -32.42 -2.20
CA TYR A 87 13.58 -31.43 -2.16
C TYR A 87 14.10 -31.05 -3.53
N VAL A 88 14.15 -32.00 -4.47
CA VAL A 88 14.57 -31.70 -5.85
C VAL A 88 13.60 -30.70 -6.49
N LEU A 89 12.30 -30.93 -6.34
CA LEU A 89 11.28 -30.01 -6.87
C LEU A 89 11.33 -28.64 -6.17
N ALA A 90 11.32 -28.63 -4.83
CA ALA A 90 11.34 -27.40 -4.06
C ALA A 90 12.63 -26.58 -4.31
N ALA A 91 13.80 -27.25 -4.36
CA ALA A 91 15.06 -26.61 -4.64
C ALA A 91 15.13 -26.03 -6.06
N LEU A 92 14.58 -26.74 -7.05
CA LEU A 92 14.53 -26.23 -8.42
C LEU A 92 13.67 -24.95 -8.50
N VAL A 93 12.48 -24.95 -7.89
CA VAL A 93 11.60 -23.76 -7.84
C VAL A 93 12.29 -22.62 -7.11
N MET A 94 12.90 -22.88 -5.94
CA MET A 94 13.64 -21.86 -5.19
C MET A 94 14.83 -21.30 -5.99
N ALA A 95 15.56 -22.15 -6.72
CA ALA A 95 16.70 -21.73 -7.53
C ALA A 95 16.27 -20.90 -8.73
N LEU A 96 15.20 -21.29 -9.43
CA LEU A 96 14.62 -20.52 -10.55
C LEU A 96 14.18 -19.13 -10.09
N ILE A 97 13.40 -19.04 -9.01
CA ILE A 97 12.95 -17.76 -8.46
C ILE A 97 14.13 -16.91 -8.02
N PHE A 98 15.09 -17.48 -7.30
CA PHE A 98 16.26 -16.75 -6.80
C PHE A 98 17.13 -16.21 -7.94
N LEU A 99 17.46 -17.02 -8.93
CA LEU A 99 18.30 -16.60 -10.05
C LEU A 99 17.56 -15.58 -10.94
N GLY A 100 16.26 -15.80 -11.18
CA GLY A 100 15.42 -14.84 -11.88
C GLY A 100 15.37 -13.48 -11.16
N ASP A 101 15.18 -13.48 -9.85
CA ASP A 101 15.16 -12.27 -9.02
C ASP A 101 16.50 -11.49 -9.08
N VAL A 102 17.63 -12.20 -8.99
CA VAL A 102 18.96 -11.58 -9.07
C VAL A 102 19.21 -10.96 -10.45
N ILE A 103 18.81 -11.65 -11.53
CA ILE A 103 19.05 -11.20 -12.91
C ILE A 103 18.12 -10.04 -13.25
N ILE A 104 16.83 -10.15 -12.96
CA ILE A 104 15.85 -9.09 -13.25
C ILE A 104 16.22 -7.81 -12.49
N TYR A 105 16.57 -7.95 -11.22
CA TYR A 105 16.99 -6.80 -10.43
C TYR A 105 18.24 -6.12 -10.98
N PHE A 106 19.20 -6.90 -11.48
CA PHE A 106 20.43 -6.35 -12.08
C PHE A 106 20.14 -5.44 -13.27
N PHE A 107 19.19 -5.81 -14.12
CA PHE A 107 18.84 -5.03 -15.31
C PHE A 107 17.78 -3.96 -15.07
N TRP A 108 16.81 -4.22 -14.23
CA TRP A 108 15.61 -3.38 -14.09
C TRP A 108 15.49 -2.67 -12.73
N GLY A 109 16.29 -3.05 -11.74
CA GLY A 109 16.17 -2.50 -10.39
C GLY A 109 14.87 -2.88 -9.66
N ALA A 110 14.11 -3.82 -10.21
CA ALA A 110 12.82 -4.29 -9.68
C ALA A 110 12.89 -5.74 -9.20
N LYS A 111 12.12 -6.08 -8.17
CA LYS A 111 12.03 -7.45 -7.64
C LYS A 111 11.17 -8.31 -8.56
N LEU A 112 11.62 -9.55 -8.79
CA LEU A 112 10.84 -10.55 -9.54
C LEU A 112 9.47 -10.75 -8.91
N ASP A 113 8.41 -10.66 -9.71
CA ASP A 113 7.04 -10.99 -9.36
C ASP A 113 6.29 -11.75 -10.46
N ALA A 114 5.00 -12.01 -10.25
CA ALA A 114 4.23 -12.80 -11.20
C ALA A 114 3.90 -12.05 -12.50
N GLY A 115 4.08 -10.73 -12.56
CA GLY A 115 3.89 -9.96 -13.80
C GLY A 115 4.89 -10.37 -14.87
N GLU A 116 6.13 -10.69 -14.47
CA GLU A 116 7.16 -11.15 -15.41
C GLU A 116 6.91 -12.57 -15.96
N LEU A 117 5.97 -13.33 -15.39
CA LEU A 117 5.60 -14.64 -15.94
C LEU A 117 4.98 -14.55 -17.35
N ILE A 118 4.48 -13.39 -17.75
CA ILE A 118 4.01 -13.12 -19.13
C ILE A 118 5.12 -13.42 -20.15
N TYR A 119 6.38 -13.15 -19.78
CA TYR A 119 7.53 -13.45 -20.67
C TYR A 119 7.81 -14.96 -20.80
N VAL A 120 7.32 -15.78 -19.87
CA VAL A 120 7.45 -17.25 -19.92
C VAL A 120 6.62 -17.85 -21.06
N ASP A 121 5.54 -17.19 -21.45
CA ASP A 121 4.66 -17.63 -22.56
C ASP A 121 5.33 -17.39 -23.94
N LYS A 122 6.41 -16.58 -23.99
CA LYS A 122 7.16 -16.27 -25.20
C LYS A 122 8.63 -16.70 -25.12
N PRO A 123 8.95 -17.96 -24.79
CA PRO A 123 10.33 -18.39 -24.53
C PRO A 123 11.25 -18.21 -25.76
N LYS A 124 10.71 -18.29 -26.98
CA LYS A 124 11.48 -18.07 -28.19
C LYS A 124 12.04 -16.66 -28.30
N GLU A 125 11.29 -15.65 -27.86
CA GLU A 125 11.72 -14.24 -27.91
C GLU A 125 12.81 -13.98 -26.85
N VAL A 126 12.66 -14.57 -25.66
CA VAL A 126 13.63 -14.44 -24.56
C VAL A 126 14.97 -15.08 -24.93
N PHE A 127 14.95 -16.27 -25.53
CA PHE A 127 16.19 -16.97 -25.89
C PHE A 127 16.77 -16.54 -27.24
N ALA A 128 16.00 -15.91 -28.13
CA ALA A 128 16.48 -15.48 -29.45
C ALA A 128 17.54 -14.38 -29.39
N SER A 129 17.55 -13.59 -28.31
CA SER A 129 18.51 -12.50 -28.10
C SER A 129 19.77 -12.94 -27.33
N LEU A 130 19.84 -14.20 -26.86
CA LEU A 130 20.95 -14.71 -26.07
C LEU A 130 21.88 -15.61 -26.92
N GLU A 131 23.17 -15.45 -26.72
CA GLU A 131 24.15 -16.39 -27.32
C GLU A 131 24.03 -17.77 -26.66
N TRP A 132 24.18 -18.84 -27.45
CA TRP A 132 23.98 -20.23 -27.00
C TRP A 132 24.82 -20.62 -25.77
N TRP A 133 26.03 -20.08 -25.63
CA TRP A 133 26.90 -20.36 -24.48
C TRP A 133 26.38 -19.72 -23.20
N VAL A 134 25.70 -18.56 -23.29
CA VAL A 134 25.02 -17.91 -22.13
C VAL A 134 23.89 -18.80 -21.64
N VAL A 135 23.09 -19.35 -22.55
CA VAL A 135 22.00 -20.27 -22.21
C VAL A 135 22.54 -21.51 -21.50
N ILE A 136 23.63 -22.12 -21.99
CA ILE A 136 24.28 -23.24 -21.32
C ILE A 136 24.78 -22.85 -19.92
N ALA A 137 25.43 -21.69 -19.80
CA ALA A 137 25.90 -21.18 -18.51
C ALA A 137 24.74 -21.00 -17.51
N MET A 138 23.61 -20.47 -17.94
CA MET A 138 22.41 -20.32 -17.10
C MET A 138 21.90 -21.68 -16.58
N PHE A 139 21.80 -22.69 -17.46
CA PHE A 139 21.39 -24.04 -17.03
C PHE A 139 22.42 -24.71 -16.11
N MET A 140 23.72 -24.49 -16.33
CA MET A 140 24.75 -25.00 -15.41
C MET A 140 24.66 -24.36 -14.03
N VAL A 141 24.48 -23.04 -13.96
CA VAL A 141 24.32 -22.31 -12.69
C VAL A 141 23.03 -22.75 -11.98
N LEU A 142 21.92 -22.87 -12.70
CA LEU A 142 20.65 -23.39 -12.16
C LEU A 142 20.82 -24.80 -11.59
N GLY A 143 21.49 -25.70 -12.33
CA GLY A 143 21.79 -27.05 -11.87
C GLY A 143 22.67 -27.07 -10.62
N LEU A 144 23.70 -26.23 -10.58
CA LEU A 144 24.61 -26.10 -9.44
C LEU A 144 23.86 -25.57 -8.18
N VAL A 145 23.09 -24.50 -8.31
CA VAL A 145 22.34 -23.91 -7.19
C VAL A 145 21.29 -24.90 -6.67
N THR A 146 20.58 -25.58 -7.60
CA THR A 146 19.62 -26.63 -7.22
C THR A 146 20.30 -27.77 -6.47
N TRP A 147 21.44 -28.25 -6.97
CA TRP A 147 22.22 -29.30 -6.30
C TRP A 147 22.70 -28.87 -4.90
N LEU A 148 23.16 -27.63 -4.73
CA LEU A 148 23.56 -27.08 -3.43
C LEU A 148 22.39 -27.08 -2.45
N PHE A 149 21.20 -26.58 -2.85
CA PHE A 149 20.01 -26.55 -1.99
C PHE A 149 19.55 -27.95 -1.60
N VAL A 150 19.48 -28.88 -2.56
CA VAL A 150 19.17 -30.29 -2.29
C VAL A 150 20.18 -30.89 -1.32
N SER A 151 21.47 -30.62 -1.52
CA SER A 151 22.53 -31.13 -0.66
C SER A 151 22.43 -30.63 0.78
N CYS A 152 22.10 -29.35 0.98
CA CYS A 152 21.85 -28.78 2.31
C CYS A 152 20.65 -29.43 2.99
N MET A 153 19.50 -29.53 2.30
CA MET A 153 18.29 -30.16 2.85
C MET A 153 18.49 -31.66 3.13
N ARG A 154 19.22 -32.35 2.25
CA ARG A 154 19.56 -33.76 2.43
C ARG A 154 20.45 -34.01 3.66
N ARG A 155 21.41 -33.10 3.95
CA ARG A 155 22.26 -33.17 5.15
C ARG A 155 21.46 -32.96 6.44
N ALA A 156 20.40 -32.16 6.41
CA ALA A 156 19.49 -31.99 7.54
C ALA A 156 18.64 -33.25 7.81
N THR A 157 18.49 -34.13 6.81
CA THR A 157 17.59 -35.30 6.85
C THR A 157 18.34 -36.53 7.37
N PRO A 158 17.89 -37.17 8.46
CA PRO A 158 18.50 -38.41 8.98
C PRO A 158 18.51 -39.52 7.92
N GLU A 159 19.54 -40.37 7.97
CA GLU A 159 19.59 -41.55 7.10
C GLU A 159 18.47 -42.53 7.39
N LYS A 160 18.14 -42.71 8.67
CA LYS A 160 17.06 -43.57 9.13
C LYS A 160 16.20 -42.85 10.15
N PHE A 161 14.89 -42.93 9.98
CA PHE A 161 13.91 -42.48 10.96
C PHE A 161 13.47 -43.63 11.85
N ASP A 162 13.29 -43.36 13.13
CA ASP A 162 12.78 -44.35 14.06
C ASP A 162 11.36 -44.76 13.65
N ALA A 163 11.09 -46.07 13.71
CA ALA A 163 9.74 -46.57 13.49
C ALA A 163 8.78 -45.99 14.55
N PRO A 164 7.58 -45.58 14.17
CA PRO A 164 6.61 -45.07 15.15
C PRO A 164 6.16 -46.20 16.08
N ARG A 165 6.14 -45.94 17.40
CA ARG A 165 5.70 -46.90 18.41
C ARG A 165 4.21 -47.22 18.30
N THR A 166 3.38 -46.19 18.07
CA THR A 166 1.93 -46.26 17.89
C THR A 166 1.47 -45.21 16.90
N ARG A 167 0.29 -45.40 16.29
CA ARG A 167 -0.37 -44.37 15.43
C ARG A 167 -0.68 -43.09 16.20
N TRP A 168 -1.01 -43.21 17.49
CA TRP A 168 -1.28 -42.09 18.40
C TRP A 168 -0.09 -41.14 18.56
N SER A 169 1.13 -41.63 18.31
CA SER A 169 2.32 -40.77 18.32
C SER A 169 2.26 -39.67 17.23
N SER A 170 1.38 -39.78 16.22
CA SER A 170 1.15 -38.74 15.20
C SER A 170 0.49 -37.48 15.77
N LEU A 171 -0.20 -37.56 16.90
CA LEU A 171 -0.85 -36.41 17.56
C LEU A 171 0.15 -35.29 17.91
N VAL A 172 1.43 -35.60 18.08
CA VAL A 172 2.50 -34.59 18.29
C VAL A 172 2.64 -33.64 17.08
N PHE A 173 2.16 -34.04 15.90
CA PHE A 173 2.16 -33.18 14.72
C PHE A 173 1.03 -32.14 14.72
N ILE A 174 0.02 -32.23 15.59
CA ILE A 174 -1.04 -31.22 15.71
C ILE A 174 -0.47 -29.88 16.22
N PRO A 175 0.22 -29.81 17.38
CA PRO A 175 0.87 -28.58 17.81
C PRO A 175 1.97 -28.10 16.85
N LEU A 176 2.68 -29.02 16.20
CA LEU A 176 3.65 -28.65 15.15
C LEU A 176 2.97 -28.00 13.94
N ALA A 177 1.84 -28.54 13.48
CA ALA A 177 1.06 -27.94 12.40
C ALA A 177 0.54 -26.54 12.79
N ALA A 178 0.09 -26.35 14.04
CA ALA A 178 -0.31 -25.05 14.56
C ALA A 178 0.86 -24.04 14.56
N LEU A 179 2.07 -24.47 14.95
CA LEU A 179 3.26 -23.63 14.89
C LEU A 179 3.67 -23.28 13.45
N ILE A 180 3.60 -24.25 12.53
CA ILE A 180 3.87 -24.00 11.10
C ILE A 180 2.83 -23.01 10.56
N PHE A 181 1.56 -23.18 10.87
CA PHE A 181 0.48 -22.26 10.45
C PHE A 181 0.71 -20.85 10.99
N LEU A 182 1.06 -20.71 12.27
CA LEU A 182 1.40 -19.41 12.87
C LEU A 182 2.62 -18.79 12.18
N GLY A 183 3.63 -19.59 11.87
CA GLY A 183 4.80 -19.15 11.11
C GLY A 183 4.44 -18.68 9.70
N MET A 184 3.55 -19.38 8.99
CA MET A 184 3.03 -18.96 7.68
C MET A 184 2.23 -17.66 7.75
N ARG A 185 1.43 -17.48 8.81
CA ARG A 185 0.71 -16.23 9.05
C ARG A 185 1.66 -15.05 9.30
N GLY A 186 2.82 -15.29 9.90
CA GLY A 186 3.91 -14.34 10.10
C GLY A 186 3.70 -13.35 11.25
N SER A 187 2.54 -13.31 11.88
CA SER A 187 2.26 -12.46 13.04
C SER A 187 1.08 -12.98 13.88
N VAL A 188 0.90 -12.39 15.06
CA VAL A 188 -0.28 -12.56 15.94
C VAL A 188 -1.17 -11.31 15.95
N THR A 189 -0.77 -10.23 15.22
CA THR A 189 -1.52 -8.98 15.05
C THR A 189 -2.57 -9.10 13.93
N GLN A 190 -3.25 -7.98 13.59
CA GLN A 190 -4.19 -7.92 12.46
C GLN A 190 -3.49 -8.18 11.12
N SER A 191 -2.24 -7.75 10.96
CA SER A 191 -1.46 -7.95 9.75
C SER A 191 -1.08 -9.41 9.53
N THR A 192 -1.37 -9.93 8.36
CA THR A 192 -0.78 -11.18 7.86
C THR A 192 0.49 -10.89 7.08
N ALA A 193 1.33 -11.91 6.86
CA ALA A 193 2.57 -11.77 6.13
C ALA A 193 2.39 -11.03 4.80
N ASN A 194 3.13 -9.94 4.64
CA ASN A 194 3.13 -9.10 3.45
C ASN A 194 4.52 -8.44 3.29
N PRO A 195 4.83 -7.80 2.14
CA PRO A 195 6.15 -7.22 1.89
C PRO A 195 6.59 -6.17 2.92
N SER A 196 5.67 -5.38 3.51
CA SER A 196 5.99 -4.40 4.57
C SER A 196 6.81 -4.97 5.72
N PHE A 197 6.69 -6.28 5.99
CA PHE A 197 7.48 -6.93 7.05
C PHE A 197 8.99 -6.90 6.82
N ALA A 198 9.42 -6.67 5.58
CA ALA A 198 10.82 -6.51 5.20
C ALA A 198 11.24 -5.06 5.02
N TYR A 199 10.28 -4.12 4.94
CA TYR A 199 10.55 -2.70 4.68
C TYR A 199 10.88 -1.96 5.97
N PHE A 200 12.03 -1.26 5.99
CA PHE A 200 12.55 -0.61 7.20
C PHE A 200 13.38 0.65 6.93
N SER A 201 13.70 0.95 5.67
CA SER A 201 14.67 1.99 5.29
C SER A 201 14.11 2.88 4.19
N GLU A 202 14.56 4.12 4.12
CA GLU A 202 14.35 5.02 2.98
C GLU A 202 15.08 4.55 1.71
N TYR A 203 16.10 3.68 1.85
CA TYR A 203 16.85 3.13 0.72
C TYR A 203 16.15 1.90 0.16
N GLN A 204 15.57 2.04 -1.02
CA GLN A 204 14.82 0.99 -1.70
C GLN A 204 15.64 -0.31 -1.86
N PHE A 205 16.93 -0.19 -2.23
CA PHE A 205 17.83 -1.35 -2.33
C PHE A 205 17.89 -2.18 -1.04
N CYS A 206 17.90 -1.53 0.14
CA CYS A 206 17.91 -2.21 1.43
C CYS A 206 16.62 -2.98 1.69
N ASN A 207 15.48 -2.38 1.37
CA ASN A 207 14.16 -2.99 1.50
C ASN A 207 14.01 -4.19 0.54
N HIS A 208 14.42 -4.02 -0.72
CA HIS A 208 14.41 -5.08 -1.72
C HIS A 208 15.37 -6.22 -1.37
N SER A 209 16.54 -5.92 -0.78
CA SER A 209 17.47 -6.93 -0.28
C SER A 209 16.91 -7.73 0.90
N ALA A 210 16.07 -7.11 1.74
CA ALA A 210 15.40 -7.77 2.85
C ALA A 210 14.24 -8.68 2.39
N LEU A 211 13.58 -8.32 1.28
CA LEU A 211 12.41 -9.03 0.76
C LEU A 211 12.79 -10.42 0.25
N ASN A 212 12.16 -11.45 0.78
CA ASN A 212 12.41 -12.83 0.38
C ASN A 212 11.83 -13.09 -1.03
N PRO A 213 12.63 -13.53 -2.03
CA PRO A 213 12.17 -13.67 -3.42
C PRO A 213 11.09 -14.75 -3.59
N PHE A 214 11.20 -15.87 -2.85
CA PHE A 214 10.18 -16.92 -2.86
C PHE A 214 8.84 -16.41 -2.34
N PHE A 215 8.85 -15.67 -1.23
CA PHE A 215 7.64 -15.06 -0.69
C PHE A 215 7.02 -14.06 -1.67
N ASN A 216 7.84 -13.16 -2.23
CA ASN A 216 7.37 -12.12 -3.16
C ASN A 216 6.69 -12.74 -4.39
N MET A 217 7.35 -13.72 -5.02
CA MET A 217 6.83 -14.40 -6.19
C MET A 217 5.49 -15.11 -5.93
N PHE A 218 5.42 -15.94 -4.87
CA PHE A 218 4.18 -16.66 -4.58
C PHE A 218 3.04 -15.73 -4.16
N ARG A 219 3.36 -14.64 -3.43
CA ARG A 219 2.33 -13.67 -3.06
C ARG A 219 1.78 -12.93 -4.27
N SER A 220 2.64 -12.50 -5.19
CA SER A 220 2.23 -11.78 -6.40
C SER A 220 1.33 -12.63 -7.30
N MET A 221 1.57 -13.94 -7.42
CA MET A 221 0.70 -14.87 -8.18
C MET A 221 -0.78 -14.81 -7.76
N PHE A 222 -1.08 -14.50 -6.48
CA PHE A 222 -2.45 -14.34 -5.98
C PHE A 222 -2.97 -12.90 -6.05
N LYS A 223 -2.16 -11.97 -6.60
CA LYS A 223 -2.47 -10.53 -6.69
C LYS A 223 -2.31 -9.97 -8.09
N THR A 224 -1.94 -10.80 -9.05
CA THR A 224 -1.81 -10.36 -10.44
C THR A 224 -3.18 -10.02 -11.01
N VAL A 225 -3.26 -8.85 -11.65
CA VAL A 225 -4.43 -8.36 -12.38
C VAL A 225 -3.93 -8.02 -13.78
N ASP A 226 -4.64 -8.44 -14.80
CA ASP A 226 -4.37 -8.03 -16.17
C ASP A 226 -5.07 -6.69 -16.43
N PHE A 227 -4.38 -5.61 -16.05
CA PHE A 227 -4.93 -4.26 -16.15
C PHE A 227 -5.21 -3.83 -17.60
N GLU A 228 -4.49 -4.34 -18.58
CA GLU A 228 -4.69 -3.94 -19.97
C GLU A 228 -5.97 -4.51 -20.56
N HIS A 229 -6.39 -5.71 -20.14
CA HIS A 229 -7.51 -6.44 -20.74
C HIS A 229 -8.74 -6.59 -19.82
N GLU A 230 -8.64 -6.27 -18.51
CA GLU A 230 -9.76 -6.47 -17.57
C GLU A 230 -11.02 -5.66 -17.96
N PHE A 231 -10.82 -4.45 -18.54
CA PHE A 231 -11.90 -3.60 -19.03
C PHE A 231 -11.59 -3.12 -20.46
N GLU A 232 -11.40 -4.02 -21.41
CA GLU A 232 -11.25 -3.71 -22.82
C GLU A 232 -12.65 -3.60 -23.46
N ILE A 233 -13.28 -2.41 -23.37
CA ILE A 233 -14.66 -2.17 -23.78
C ILE A 233 -14.73 -1.52 -25.15
N TYR A 234 -13.83 -0.56 -25.41
CA TYR A 234 -13.76 0.25 -26.61
C TYR A 234 -12.36 0.20 -27.24
N ASP A 235 -12.24 0.68 -28.48
CA ASP A 235 -10.93 0.88 -29.09
C ASP A 235 -10.06 1.84 -28.27
N ASN A 236 -8.79 1.50 -28.12
CA ASN A 236 -7.87 2.25 -27.26
C ASN A 236 -7.66 3.69 -27.74
N GLY A 237 -7.72 3.95 -29.06
CA GLY A 237 -7.63 5.30 -29.62
C GLY A 237 -8.87 6.12 -29.30
N GLU A 238 -10.05 5.50 -29.32
CA GLU A 238 -11.31 6.16 -28.95
C GLU A 238 -11.31 6.55 -27.46
N VAL A 239 -10.87 5.64 -26.59
CA VAL A 239 -10.74 5.90 -25.15
C VAL A 239 -9.75 7.02 -24.86
N GLU A 240 -8.57 6.98 -25.47
CA GLU A 240 -7.52 8.01 -25.32
C GLU A 240 -8.06 9.38 -25.80
N ALA A 241 -8.74 9.44 -26.93
CA ALA A 241 -9.32 10.68 -27.45
C ALA A 241 -10.42 11.26 -26.56
N ALA A 242 -11.22 10.39 -25.92
CA ALA A 242 -12.34 10.81 -25.06
C ALA A 242 -11.89 11.26 -23.67
N VAL A 243 -10.85 10.66 -23.10
CA VAL A 243 -10.51 10.84 -21.69
C VAL A 243 -9.20 11.61 -21.47
N ALA A 244 -8.16 11.38 -22.27
CA ALA A 244 -6.85 12.00 -22.07
C ALA A 244 -6.86 13.54 -22.02
N PRO A 245 -7.74 14.27 -22.75
CA PRO A 245 -7.81 15.72 -22.65
C PRO A 245 -8.08 16.25 -21.23
N TYR A 246 -8.81 15.49 -20.39
CA TYR A 246 -9.12 15.87 -19.00
C TYR A 246 -7.96 15.65 -18.03
N TYR A 247 -6.94 14.85 -18.42
CA TYR A 247 -5.75 14.54 -17.63
C TYR A 247 -4.48 15.19 -18.20
N ARG A 248 -4.61 16.05 -19.21
CA ARG A 248 -3.44 16.82 -19.66
C ARG A 248 -3.04 17.79 -18.56
N TYR A 249 -1.77 17.66 -18.13
CA TYR A 249 -1.23 18.56 -17.12
C TYR A 249 -1.29 20.02 -17.56
N ASP A 250 -1.85 20.85 -16.70
CA ASP A 250 -1.93 22.31 -16.85
C ASP A 250 -1.42 22.96 -15.56
N ALA A 251 -0.25 23.60 -15.66
CA ALA A 251 0.40 24.28 -14.54
C ALA A 251 -0.19 25.65 -14.20
N SER A 252 -1.19 26.14 -14.96
CA SER A 252 -1.81 27.42 -14.66
C SER A 252 -2.54 27.39 -13.32
N VAL A 253 -2.52 28.53 -12.62
CA VAL A 253 -3.18 28.70 -11.33
C VAL A 253 -4.02 29.97 -11.41
N THR A 254 -5.33 29.80 -11.67
CA THR A 254 -6.28 30.92 -11.73
C THR A 254 -6.51 31.59 -10.37
N ASP A 255 -6.28 30.83 -9.30
CA ASP A 255 -6.54 31.25 -7.93
C ASP A 255 -5.42 30.78 -6.99
N THR A 256 -4.58 31.72 -6.58
CA THR A 256 -3.47 31.45 -5.69
C THR A 256 -3.96 31.40 -4.25
N LEU A 257 -4.01 30.21 -3.68
CA LEU A 257 -4.46 29.95 -2.30
C LEU A 257 -3.34 30.16 -1.27
N LEU A 258 -2.07 29.97 -1.66
CA LEU A 258 -0.93 30.06 -0.77
C LEU A 258 -0.27 31.43 -0.82
N ARG A 259 0.33 31.87 0.31
CA ARG A 259 1.11 33.10 0.46
C ARG A 259 2.52 32.95 -0.08
N ASN A 260 3.06 31.73 -0.05
CA ASN A 260 4.39 31.38 -0.54
C ASN A 260 4.36 29.98 -1.15
N ASP A 261 5.39 29.65 -1.92
CA ASP A 261 5.55 28.41 -2.68
C ASP A 261 6.26 27.30 -1.88
N ARG A 262 6.73 27.61 -0.66
CA ARG A 262 7.49 26.65 0.16
C ARG A 262 7.00 26.58 1.62
N PRO A 263 5.73 26.28 1.87
CA PRO A 263 5.23 26.11 3.23
C PRO A 263 5.71 24.79 3.84
N ASP A 264 5.75 24.69 5.17
CA ASP A 264 5.63 23.40 5.82
C ASP A 264 4.25 22.83 5.57
N VAL A 265 4.14 21.54 5.30
CA VAL A 265 2.86 20.88 4.98
C VAL A 265 2.55 19.81 6.02
N LEU A 266 1.45 19.98 6.73
CA LEU A 266 0.84 18.95 7.58
C LEU A 266 -0.40 18.41 6.90
N PHE A 267 -0.33 17.16 6.44
CA PHE A 267 -1.39 16.49 5.70
C PHE A 267 -2.12 15.51 6.63
N VAL A 268 -3.29 15.90 7.14
CA VAL A 268 -4.08 15.08 8.05
C VAL A 268 -5.12 14.29 7.25
N ILE A 269 -4.97 12.99 7.24
CA ILE A 269 -5.89 12.04 6.60
C ILE A 269 -6.87 11.56 7.68
N TRP A 270 -8.15 11.94 7.56
CA TRP A 270 -9.17 11.59 8.54
C TRP A 270 -9.85 10.27 8.16
N GLU A 271 -9.64 9.24 8.96
CA GLU A 271 -10.24 7.92 8.78
C GLU A 271 -11.78 7.99 8.72
N GLY A 272 -12.33 7.64 7.55
CA GLY A 272 -13.77 7.47 7.34
C GLY A 272 -14.62 8.76 7.38
N GLY A 273 -14.02 9.94 7.32
CA GLY A 273 -14.67 11.23 7.56
C GLY A 273 -15.61 11.74 6.45
N GLY A 274 -16.68 11.02 6.13
CA GLY A 274 -17.69 11.48 5.15
C GLY A 274 -18.32 12.82 5.50
N TRP A 275 -18.70 13.59 4.47
CA TRP A 275 -19.28 14.96 4.60
C TRP A 275 -20.42 15.03 5.61
N ASP A 276 -21.45 14.19 5.45
CA ASP A 276 -22.64 14.21 6.30
C ASP A 276 -22.32 13.88 7.77
N MET A 277 -21.23 13.13 8.01
CA MET A 277 -20.76 12.82 9.35
C MET A 277 -20.01 13.98 9.98
N VAL A 278 -18.99 14.51 9.30
CA VAL A 278 -18.03 15.44 9.92
C VAL A 278 -18.39 16.90 9.75
N MET A 279 -19.16 17.27 8.70
CA MET A 279 -19.66 18.64 8.51
C MET A 279 -20.99 18.90 9.25
N ASN A 280 -21.28 18.09 10.25
CA ASN A 280 -22.42 18.22 11.16
C ASN A 280 -21.98 18.94 12.44
N ASP A 281 -22.56 20.06 12.78
CA ASP A 281 -22.17 20.89 13.95
C ASP A 281 -22.18 20.13 15.29
N SER A 282 -23.00 19.07 15.42
CA SER A 282 -23.03 18.26 16.63
C SER A 282 -21.87 17.26 16.72
N VAL A 283 -21.27 16.86 15.60
CA VAL A 283 -20.16 15.92 15.49
C VAL A 283 -18.85 16.68 15.27
N GLY A 284 -18.75 17.41 14.16
CA GLY A 284 -17.54 18.12 13.72
C GLY A 284 -17.56 19.61 14.10
N THR A 285 -17.68 19.92 15.36
CA THR A 285 -17.73 21.32 15.87
C THR A 285 -16.49 22.12 15.49
N ASN A 286 -15.30 21.52 15.52
CA ASN A 286 -14.04 22.21 15.20
C ASN A 286 -13.85 22.31 13.69
N ILE A 287 -14.07 21.24 12.93
CA ILE A 287 -13.91 21.27 11.47
C ILE A 287 -14.87 22.29 10.82
N THR A 288 -16.12 22.35 11.28
CA THR A 288 -17.10 23.34 10.77
C THR A 288 -16.73 24.79 11.15
N ARG A 289 -16.10 24.99 12.31
CA ARG A 289 -15.52 26.28 12.70
C ARG A 289 -14.37 26.67 11.77
N TYR A 290 -13.42 25.77 11.56
CA TYR A 290 -12.26 26.04 10.72
C TYR A 290 -12.60 26.19 9.24
N ALA A 291 -13.65 25.52 8.77
CA ALA A 291 -14.14 25.68 7.41
C ALA A 291 -14.53 27.14 7.09
N LYS A 292 -14.95 27.91 8.09
CA LYS A 292 -15.25 29.34 7.95
C LYS A 292 -14.02 30.27 7.98
N GLU A 293 -12.85 29.71 8.24
CA GLU A 293 -11.57 30.47 8.34
C GLU A 293 -10.61 30.13 7.20
N GLY A 294 -10.61 28.88 6.74
CA GLY A 294 -9.72 28.34 5.71
C GLY A 294 -10.36 28.23 4.32
N VAL A 295 -9.69 27.51 3.44
CA VAL A 295 -10.20 27.17 2.11
C VAL A 295 -10.90 25.82 2.18
N LEU A 296 -12.21 25.80 1.89
CA LEU A 296 -13.04 24.60 1.87
C LEU A 296 -13.40 24.23 0.43
N PHE A 297 -13.04 23.04 -0.02
CA PHE A 297 -13.55 22.46 -1.25
C PHE A 297 -14.84 21.70 -0.92
N THR A 298 -15.93 22.10 -1.53
CA THR A 298 -17.29 21.68 -1.16
C THR A 298 -17.80 20.47 -1.93
N ASN A 299 -17.23 20.16 -3.11
CA ASN A 299 -17.64 19.06 -3.98
C ASN A 299 -16.50 18.07 -4.26
N CYS A 300 -15.77 17.66 -3.21
CA CYS A 300 -14.78 16.61 -3.32
C CYS A 300 -15.40 15.25 -3.02
N TYR A 301 -15.04 14.24 -3.84
CA TYR A 301 -15.51 12.88 -3.68
C TYR A 301 -14.34 11.91 -3.54
N ALA A 302 -14.44 11.04 -2.54
CA ALA A 302 -13.47 9.95 -2.32
C ALA A 302 -13.43 9.02 -3.54
N ASN A 303 -12.23 8.68 -3.99
CA ASN A 303 -12.06 7.79 -5.13
C ASN A 303 -12.52 6.36 -4.83
N SER A 304 -12.56 5.96 -3.56
CA SER A 304 -12.96 4.62 -3.16
C SER A 304 -13.45 4.58 -1.70
N PHE A 305 -13.64 3.38 -1.18
CA PHE A 305 -14.39 3.08 0.04
C PHE A 305 -13.54 2.43 1.15
N ARG A 306 -12.21 2.50 1.04
CA ARG A 306 -11.27 1.91 2.02
C ARG A 306 -9.96 2.67 2.06
N THR A 307 -9.34 2.70 3.22
CA THR A 307 -8.06 3.35 3.52
C THR A 307 -6.95 2.98 2.56
N ASP A 308 -6.79 1.69 2.22
CA ASP A 308 -5.74 1.21 1.31
C ASP A 308 -5.86 1.71 -0.14
N ARG A 309 -7.00 2.29 -0.51
CA ARG A 309 -7.21 2.97 -1.79
C ARG A 309 -7.21 4.49 -1.64
N GLY A 310 -7.85 5.01 -0.58
CA GLY A 310 -7.91 6.44 -0.29
C GLY A 310 -6.53 7.04 -0.06
N VAL A 311 -5.66 6.38 0.71
CA VAL A 311 -4.28 6.83 0.94
C VAL A 311 -3.47 6.88 -0.37
N VAL A 312 -3.64 5.90 -1.26
CA VAL A 312 -3.01 5.92 -2.60
C VAL A 312 -3.55 7.09 -3.43
N SER A 313 -4.87 7.33 -3.37
CA SER A 313 -5.47 8.45 -4.10
C SER A 313 -4.95 9.80 -3.62
N LEU A 314 -4.82 9.98 -2.31
CA LEU A 314 -4.34 11.23 -1.72
C LEU A 314 -2.85 11.49 -1.95
N LEU A 315 -2.01 10.46 -1.76
CA LEU A 315 -0.55 10.64 -1.74
C LEU A 315 0.13 10.36 -3.08
N SER A 316 -0.53 9.62 -3.97
CA SER A 316 -0.03 9.31 -5.33
C SER A 316 -0.88 9.92 -6.45
N GLY A 317 -1.99 10.59 -6.13
CA GLY A 317 -2.88 11.13 -7.17
C GLY A 317 -3.47 10.05 -8.08
N TRP A 318 -3.52 8.79 -7.64
CA TRP A 318 -3.96 7.67 -8.45
C TRP A 318 -5.38 7.26 -8.09
N MET A 319 -6.20 7.01 -9.09
CA MET A 319 -7.59 6.64 -8.84
C MET A 319 -7.74 5.29 -8.15
N GLY A 320 -8.66 5.19 -7.21
CA GLY A 320 -9.07 3.92 -6.62
C GLY A 320 -9.70 3.00 -7.66
N MET A 321 -9.45 1.70 -7.58
CA MET A 321 -9.95 0.70 -8.52
C MET A 321 -11.03 -0.17 -7.86
N PRO A 322 -12.11 -0.54 -8.57
CA PRO A 322 -13.22 -1.30 -8.00
C PRO A 322 -12.83 -2.73 -7.59
N THR A 323 -11.93 -3.38 -8.33
CA THR A 323 -11.60 -4.81 -8.16
C THR A 323 -10.36 -5.05 -7.31
N THR A 324 -9.41 -4.11 -7.27
CA THR A 324 -8.11 -4.30 -6.61
C THR A 324 -7.64 -3.08 -5.82
N SER A 325 -6.56 -3.24 -5.08
CA SER A 325 -5.87 -2.17 -4.36
C SER A 325 -4.38 -2.21 -4.70
N LEU A 326 -3.88 -1.12 -5.29
CA LEU A 326 -2.48 -0.99 -5.72
C LEU A 326 -1.51 -1.03 -4.54
N MET A 327 -1.90 -0.53 -3.37
CA MET A 327 -1.09 -0.62 -2.14
C MET A 327 -0.68 -2.06 -1.80
N LYS A 328 -1.53 -3.05 -2.13
CA LYS A 328 -1.27 -4.48 -1.88
C LYS A 328 -0.38 -5.15 -2.93
N MET A 329 -0.06 -4.44 -4.00
CA MET A 329 0.74 -4.92 -5.13
C MET A 329 2.11 -4.23 -5.08
N ASN A 330 3.10 -4.93 -4.51
CA ASN A 330 4.39 -4.32 -4.19
C ASN A 330 5.12 -3.77 -5.43
N ASN A 331 5.07 -4.48 -6.54
CA ASN A 331 5.65 -4.06 -7.82
C ASN A 331 4.99 -2.81 -8.41
N MET A 332 3.73 -2.53 -8.06
CA MET A 332 3.05 -1.32 -8.50
C MET A 332 3.40 -0.13 -7.60
N CYS A 333 3.63 -0.36 -6.29
CA CYS A 333 3.95 0.72 -5.35
C CYS A 333 5.18 1.53 -5.78
N SER A 334 6.24 0.86 -6.24
CA SER A 334 7.50 1.52 -6.66
C SER A 334 7.38 2.34 -7.95
N LYS A 335 6.30 2.15 -8.71
CA LYS A 335 6.04 2.81 -9.99
C LYS A 335 5.05 3.97 -9.87
N LEU A 336 4.33 4.06 -8.75
CA LEU A 336 3.40 5.15 -8.50
C LEU A 336 4.15 6.47 -8.22
N PRO A 337 3.65 7.61 -8.71
CA PRO A 337 4.15 8.90 -8.27
C PRO A 337 3.87 9.09 -6.77
N GLY A 338 4.67 9.90 -6.10
CA GLY A 338 4.49 10.19 -4.67
C GLY A 338 4.65 11.66 -4.35
N LEU A 339 3.72 12.24 -3.61
CA LEU A 339 3.89 13.59 -3.05
C LEU A 339 5.16 13.66 -2.21
N ALA A 340 5.42 12.63 -1.40
CA ALA A 340 6.62 12.58 -0.57
C ALA A 340 7.91 12.56 -1.39
N SER A 341 8.01 11.74 -2.44
CA SER A 341 9.21 11.70 -3.31
C SER A 341 9.40 13.01 -4.08
N THR A 342 8.30 13.65 -4.53
CA THR A 342 8.36 14.94 -5.22
C THR A 342 8.86 16.04 -4.29
N LEU A 343 8.29 16.14 -3.09
CA LEU A 343 8.70 17.13 -2.10
C LEU A 343 10.11 16.86 -1.53
N ALA A 344 10.51 15.60 -1.39
CA ALA A 344 11.88 15.23 -0.99
C ALA A 344 12.93 15.72 -2.00
N LYS A 345 12.64 15.64 -3.32
CA LYS A 345 13.50 16.22 -4.37
C LYS A 345 13.66 17.73 -4.22
N GLU A 346 12.63 18.42 -3.70
CA GLU A 346 12.63 19.84 -3.38
C GLU A 346 13.26 20.16 -2.00
N GLY A 347 13.83 19.14 -1.34
CA GLY A 347 14.57 19.29 -0.07
C GLY A 347 13.70 19.27 1.18
N TYR A 348 12.46 18.77 1.10
CA TYR A 348 11.62 18.52 2.26
C TYR A 348 12.07 17.27 3.00
N ASP A 349 12.00 17.29 4.34
CA ASP A 349 11.98 16.08 5.15
C ASP A 349 10.55 15.52 5.16
N THR A 350 10.39 14.22 4.84
CA THR A 350 9.08 13.60 4.64
C THR A 350 8.82 12.50 5.68
N ARG A 351 7.66 12.55 6.34
CA ARG A 351 7.30 11.62 7.39
C ARG A 351 5.84 11.22 7.32
N PHE A 352 5.56 9.94 7.57
CA PHE A 352 4.20 9.43 7.76
C PHE A 352 4.02 8.85 9.17
N ILE A 353 2.90 9.15 9.82
CA ILE A 353 2.59 8.74 11.19
C ILE A 353 1.20 8.08 11.19
N TYR A 354 1.13 6.91 11.85
CA TYR A 354 -0.12 6.20 12.05
C TYR A 354 -0.16 5.54 13.44
N GLY A 355 -1.22 5.76 14.19
CA GLY A 355 -1.38 5.14 15.52
C GLY A 355 -1.53 3.62 15.50
N GLY A 356 -1.90 3.03 14.36
CA GLY A 356 -2.17 1.62 14.17
C GLY A 356 -1.00 0.79 13.62
N ASP A 357 -1.33 -0.45 13.23
CA ASP A 357 -0.37 -1.38 12.61
C ASP A 357 -0.05 -0.93 11.18
N ILE A 358 1.07 -0.24 11.02
CA ILE A 358 1.51 0.34 9.73
C ILE A 358 1.86 -0.74 8.67
N ASP A 359 2.04 -2.00 9.09
CA ASP A 359 2.27 -3.11 8.16
C ASP A 359 0.96 -3.66 7.57
N TYR A 360 -0.20 -3.21 8.10
CA TYR A 360 -1.50 -3.62 7.59
C TYR A 360 -1.66 -3.22 6.12
N THR A 361 -2.20 -4.11 5.28
CA THR A 361 -2.42 -3.92 3.84
C THR A 361 -1.19 -3.54 3.00
N ASN A 362 0.03 -3.72 3.52
CA ASN A 362 1.30 -3.29 2.88
C ASN A 362 1.53 -1.76 2.90
N MET A 363 0.95 -1.05 3.88
CA MET A 363 1.03 0.41 3.93
C MET A 363 2.47 0.92 4.07
N ARG A 364 3.29 0.35 4.99
CA ARG A 364 4.71 0.71 5.13
C ARG A 364 5.48 0.55 3.81
N GLY A 365 5.26 -0.58 3.12
CA GLY A 365 5.90 -0.83 1.82
C GLY A 365 5.56 0.26 0.82
N TYR A 366 4.28 0.58 0.66
CA TYR A 366 3.79 1.65 -0.21
C TYR A 366 4.41 3.02 0.15
N LEU A 367 4.37 3.40 1.42
CA LEU A 367 4.85 4.72 1.87
C LEU A 367 6.36 4.90 1.62
N LEU A 368 7.18 3.89 1.92
CA LEU A 368 8.62 3.94 1.66
C LEU A 368 8.94 3.94 0.15
N GLU A 369 8.20 3.18 -0.66
CA GLU A 369 8.36 3.18 -2.13
C GLU A 369 7.96 4.53 -2.75
N THR A 370 6.99 5.24 -2.18
CA THR A 370 6.53 6.55 -2.67
C THR A 370 7.28 7.73 -2.04
N GLY A 371 8.37 7.48 -1.28
CA GLY A 371 9.37 8.47 -0.91
C GLY A 371 9.25 9.09 0.48
N PHE A 372 8.47 8.51 1.39
CA PHE A 372 8.56 8.90 2.80
C PHE A 372 9.87 8.40 3.39
N MET A 373 10.67 9.31 3.99
CA MET A 373 11.94 8.99 4.62
C MET A 373 11.74 8.30 5.97
N THR A 374 10.70 8.72 6.70
CA THR A 374 10.33 8.16 8.01
C THR A 374 8.88 7.67 7.98
N VAL A 375 8.65 6.43 8.41
CA VAL A 375 7.31 5.83 8.48
C VAL A 375 7.12 5.19 9.85
N ASP A 376 6.30 5.85 10.66
CA ASP A 376 6.03 5.46 12.04
C ASP A 376 4.63 4.85 12.20
N GLY A 377 4.57 3.73 12.92
CA GLY A 377 3.33 3.04 13.26
C GLY A 377 3.12 2.92 14.77
N SER A 378 2.24 2.02 15.20
CA SER A 378 1.91 1.78 16.61
C SER A 378 3.11 1.53 17.52
N SER A 379 4.22 1.03 16.99
CA SER A 379 5.46 0.81 17.75
C SER A 379 6.13 2.10 18.26
N LEU A 380 5.77 3.27 17.70
CA LEU A 380 6.22 4.58 18.21
C LEU A 380 5.64 4.88 19.60
N PHE A 381 4.48 4.34 19.89
CA PHE A 381 3.71 4.65 21.09
C PHE A 381 3.89 3.56 22.16
N PRO A 382 4.14 3.94 23.44
CA PRO A 382 4.16 2.97 24.54
C PRO A 382 2.89 2.13 24.60
N SER A 383 2.99 0.87 25.03
CA SER A 383 1.83 -0.03 25.11
C SER A 383 0.68 0.52 25.95
N ALA A 384 0.96 1.38 26.94
CA ALA A 384 -0.06 2.06 27.74
C ALA A 384 -0.89 3.08 26.96
N MET A 385 -0.42 3.56 25.80
CA MET A 385 -1.11 4.51 24.91
C MET A 385 -1.85 3.78 23.77
N GLN A 386 -1.67 2.47 23.62
CA GLN A 386 -2.36 1.65 22.62
C GLN A 386 -3.69 1.14 23.18
N GLU A 387 -4.61 2.06 23.41
CA GLU A 387 -5.89 1.80 24.11
C GLU A 387 -6.98 1.23 23.19
N SER A 388 -6.84 1.44 21.87
CA SER A 388 -7.74 0.86 20.88
C SER A 388 -7.26 -0.54 20.48
N SER A 389 -8.20 -1.39 20.03
CA SER A 389 -7.86 -2.69 19.38
C SER A 389 -7.00 -2.53 18.13
N TRP A 390 -6.93 -1.34 17.54
CA TRP A 390 -6.14 -1.00 16.38
C TRP A 390 -4.81 -0.29 16.69
N GLY A 391 -4.66 0.30 17.88
CA GLY A 391 -3.44 1.01 18.29
C GLY A 391 -3.69 2.22 19.18
N ALA A 392 -2.86 3.25 19.02
CA ALA A 392 -2.93 4.48 19.81
C ALA A 392 -4.03 5.42 19.30
N LEU A 393 -4.75 6.04 20.21
CA LEU A 393 -5.81 7.00 19.91
C LEU A 393 -5.27 8.33 19.38
N ASP A 394 -6.14 9.14 18.76
CA ASP A 394 -5.75 10.38 18.07
C ASP A 394 -5.17 11.44 19.02
N GLU A 395 -5.56 11.48 20.27
CA GLU A 395 -4.95 12.38 21.27
C GLU A 395 -3.46 12.08 21.49
N ASN A 396 -3.06 10.82 21.35
CA ASN A 396 -1.66 10.39 21.48
C ASN A 396 -0.88 10.52 20.16
N THR A 397 -1.57 10.52 19.02
CA THR A 397 -0.92 10.51 17.71
C THR A 397 -0.81 11.88 17.06
N LEU A 398 -1.80 12.75 17.17
CA LEU A 398 -1.84 14.02 16.45
C LEU A 398 -0.84 15.04 17.03
N LEU A 399 -1.23 15.78 18.06
CA LEU A 399 -0.40 16.86 18.58
C LEU A 399 0.97 16.41 19.11
N PRO A 400 1.11 15.30 19.91
CA PRO A 400 2.42 14.90 20.40
C PRO A 400 3.41 14.55 19.27
N SER A 401 2.93 13.89 18.21
CA SER A 401 3.78 13.52 17.10
C SER A 401 4.28 14.72 16.30
N VAL A 402 3.44 15.74 16.11
CA VAL A 402 3.83 16.97 15.43
C VAL A 402 4.83 17.77 16.26
N LEU A 403 4.60 17.93 17.58
CA LEU A 403 5.48 18.68 18.45
C LEU A 403 6.84 18.02 18.67
N ASN A 404 6.88 16.69 18.80
CA ASN A 404 8.12 15.94 19.03
C ASN A 404 9.13 16.03 17.88
N TYR A 405 8.73 16.52 16.71
CA TYR A 405 9.58 16.64 15.53
C TYR A 405 10.06 18.08 15.27
N GLY A 406 10.10 18.91 16.31
CA GLY A 406 10.72 20.22 16.22
C GLY A 406 9.95 21.21 15.36
N VAL A 407 8.62 21.11 15.35
CA VAL A 407 7.77 22.16 14.80
C VAL A 407 8.07 23.47 15.54
N GLY A 408 8.67 24.46 14.85
CA GLY A 408 9.06 25.74 15.43
C GLY A 408 10.56 25.96 15.66
N GLU A 409 11.44 24.98 15.41
CA GLU A 409 12.89 25.19 15.42
C GLU A 409 13.34 25.96 14.17
N GLY A 410 14.02 27.08 14.33
CA GLY A 410 14.53 27.89 13.23
C GLY A 410 15.62 27.20 12.42
N ASN A 411 15.77 27.60 11.15
CA ASN A 411 16.82 27.14 10.22
C ASN A 411 16.85 25.63 9.93
N ARG A 412 15.69 24.98 9.83
CA ARG A 412 15.51 23.60 9.43
C ARG A 412 15.00 23.49 7.98
N LYS A 413 15.10 22.30 7.39
CA LYS A 413 14.44 21.99 6.12
C LYS A 413 12.92 22.11 6.26
N PRO A 414 12.20 22.49 5.19
CA PRO A 414 10.75 22.40 5.18
C PRO A 414 10.31 20.95 5.35
N ARG A 415 9.10 20.74 5.83
CA ARG A 415 8.59 19.41 6.18
C ARG A 415 7.30 19.08 5.45
N PHE A 416 7.17 17.83 5.11
CA PHE A 416 5.93 17.21 4.69
C PHE A 416 5.60 16.05 5.65
N ASP A 417 4.77 16.35 6.65
CA ASP A 417 4.28 15.35 7.59
C ASP A 417 2.87 14.93 7.20
N ALA A 418 2.63 13.64 6.98
CA ALA A 418 1.31 13.08 6.78
C ALA A 418 0.89 12.23 7.98
N ILE A 419 -0.32 12.40 8.48
CA ILE A 419 -0.86 11.67 9.64
C ILE A 419 -2.19 11.05 9.26
N LEU A 420 -2.34 9.74 9.46
CA LEU A 420 -3.61 9.04 9.36
C LEU A 420 -4.21 8.90 10.76
N THR A 421 -5.44 9.40 10.96
CA THR A 421 -6.17 9.24 12.23
C THR A 421 -6.69 7.82 12.40
N LEU A 422 -7.07 7.44 13.61
CA LEU A 422 -7.47 6.08 13.94
C LEU A 422 -8.78 5.99 14.73
N SER A 423 -9.07 6.98 15.58
CA SER A 423 -10.11 6.86 16.63
C SER A 423 -11.52 6.76 16.09
N SER A 424 -11.77 7.23 14.84
CA SER A 424 -13.05 7.10 14.15
C SER A 424 -13.29 5.72 13.50
N HIS A 425 -12.31 4.79 13.61
CA HIS A 425 -12.43 3.41 13.11
C HIS A 425 -13.22 2.50 14.07
N GLU A 426 -13.91 1.50 13.51
CA GLU A 426 -14.53 0.43 14.34
C GLU A 426 -13.51 -0.20 15.31
N PRO A 427 -13.90 -0.51 16.55
CA PRO A 427 -15.24 -0.56 17.14
C PRO A 427 -15.74 0.74 17.81
N TRP A 428 -15.19 1.91 17.44
CA TRP A 428 -15.59 3.26 17.87
C TRP A 428 -15.46 3.51 19.38
N VAL A 429 -14.57 2.81 20.04
CA VAL A 429 -14.32 2.96 21.48
C VAL A 429 -13.33 4.09 21.71
N VAL A 430 -13.80 5.16 22.34
CA VAL A 430 -13.01 6.35 22.70
C VAL A 430 -13.27 6.78 24.14
N PRO A 431 -12.34 7.47 24.82
CA PRO A 431 -12.51 7.87 26.22
C PRO A 431 -13.54 8.98 26.44
N MET A 432 -13.97 9.67 25.39
CA MET A 432 -14.98 10.72 25.43
C MET A 432 -16.39 10.15 25.31
N GLN A 433 -17.36 10.73 26.02
CA GLN A 433 -18.79 10.42 25.92
C GLN A 433 -19.60 11.72 25.77
N ARG A 434 -19.55 12.32 24.57
CA ARG A 434 -20.30 13.54 24.24
C ARG A 434 -21.65 13.23 23.58
N LEU A 435 -21.70 12.19 22.76
CA LEU A 435 -22.87 11.78 22.01
C LEU A 435 -23.29 10.36 22.40
N SER A 436 -24.58 10.05 22.31
CA SER A 436 -25.13 8.73 22.66
C SER A 436 -24.86 7.67 21.58
N ASP A 437 -24.70 8.07 20.34
CA ASP A 437 -24.30 7.20 19.25
C ASP A 437 -22.77 7.02 19.30
N GLU A 438 -22.29 5.80 19.56
CA GLU A 438 -20.86 5.50 19.75
C GLU A 438 -20.04 5.87 18.51
N ARG A 439 -20.56 5.64 17.31
CA ARG A 439 -19.89 5.98 16.07
C ARG A 439 -19.77 7.50 15.92
N LYS A 440 -20.88 8.25 15.98
CA LYS A 440 -20.84 9.72 15.94
C LYS A 440 -19.96 10.30 17.05
N ASN A 441 -19.95 9.67 18.21
CA ASN A 441 -19.11 10.06 19.33
C ASN A 441 -17.61 9.87 19.05
N SER A 442 -17.21 8.82 18.33
CA SER A 442 -15.81 8.61 17.95
C SER A 442 -15.32 9.63 16.91
N PHE A 443 -16.16 10.01 15.95
CA PHE A 443 -15.86 11.13 15.04
C PHE A 443 -15.76 12.47 15.76
N ALA A 444 -16.66 12.72 16.72
CA ALA A 444 -16.61 13.91 17.56
C ALA A 444 -15.36 13.97 18.45
N TYR A 445 -14.84 12.80 18.85
CA TYR A 445 -13.57 12.71 19.57
C TYR A 445 -12.39 13.07 18.67
N THR A 446 -12.30 12.51 17.46
CA THR A 446 -11.27 12.88 16.48
C THR A 446 -11.33 14.38 16.14
N ASP A 447 -12.54 14.95 15.95
CA ASP A 447 -12.73 16.40 15.76
C ASP A 447 -12.17 17.22 16.94
N SER A 448 -12.37 16.73 18.17
CA SER A 448 -11.84 17.39 19.38
C SER A 448 -10.29 17.33 19.41
N CYS A 449 -9.70 16.21 19.03
CA CYS A 449 -8.24 16.07 18.92
C CYS A 449 -7.67 16.98 17.82
N LEU A 450 -8.36 17.11 16.68
CA LEU A 450 -8.03 18.06 15.62
C LEU A 450 -8.12 19.51 16.12
N GLY A 451 -9.13 19.83 16.92
CA GLY A 451 -9.27 21.12 17.58
C GLY A 451 -8.04 21.47 18.44
N VAL A 452 -7.63 20.54 19.30
CA VAL A 452 -6.44 20.69 20.14
C VAL A 452 -5.19 20.87 19.30
N LEU A 453 -5.02 20.07 18.23
CA LEU A 453 -3.89 20.18 17.31
C LEU A 453 -3.81 21.57 16.69
N ILE A 454 -4.87 22.02 16.03
CA ILE A 454 -4.90 23.28 15.27
C ILE A 454 -4.74 24.48 16.20
N ASP A 455 -5.47 24.55 17.31
CA ASP A 455 -5.39 25.67 18.24
C ASP A 455 -4.02 25.74 18.94
N SER A 456 -3.37 24.59 19.19
CA SER A 456 -1.99 24.53 19.71
C SER A 456 -0.96 25.01 18.68
N LEU A 457 -1.06 24.54 17.43
CA LEU A 457 -0.16 24.97 16.35
C LEU A 457 -0.29 26.45 16.04
N ARG A 458 -1.50 27.01 16.12
CA ARG A 458 -1.79 28.44 15.93
C ARG A 458 -1.04 29.34 16.93
N ALA A 459 -0.77 28.83 18.13
CA ALA A 459 -0.01 29.55 19.15
C ALA A 459 1.51 29.52 18.94
N LEU A 460 2.01 28.77 17.96
CA LEU A 460 3.44 28.58 17.68
C LEU A 460 3.90 29.38 16.45
N PRO A 461 5.15 29.87 16.43
CA PRO A 461 5.68 30.59 15.26
C PRO A 461 5.64 29.85 13.93
N VAL A 462 5.64 28.52 13.97
CA VAL A 462 5.54 27.67 12.76
C VAL A 462 4.23 27.91 12.00
N TRP A 463 3.18 28.34 12.67
CA TRP A 463 1.88 28.59 12.06
C TRP A 463 1.95 29.55 10.88
N ASP A 464 2.79 30.57 10.95
CA ASP A 464 2.89 31.61 9.90
C ASP A 464 3.27 31.03 8.52
N ASN A 465 4.02 29.92 8.49
CA ASN A 465 4.43 29.23 7.26
C ASN A 465 3.86 27.81 7.14
N LEU A 466 2.85 27.48 7.93
CA LEU A 466 2.26 26.13 7.93
C LEU A 466 1.03 26.09 7.02
N LEU A 467 0.99 25.10 6.15
CA LEU A 467 -0.21 24.64 5.44
C LEU A 467 -0.70 23.35 6.11
N VAL A 468 -1.90 23.36 6.66
CA VAL A 468 -2.59 22.16 7.17
C VAL A 468 -3.67 21.78 6.18
N ILE A 469 -3.59 20.57 5.64
CA ILE A 469 -4.61 19.98 4.78
C ILE A 469 -5.32 18.90 5.59
N ILE A 470 -6.64 19.02 5.76
CA ILE A 470 -7.46 18.00 6.41
C ILE A 470 -8.39 17.41 5.34
N VAL A 471 -8.27 16.11 5.12
CA VAL A 471 -9.07 15.38 4.13
C VAL A 471 -9.31 13.95 4.59
N PRO A 472 -10.53 13.41 4.50
CA PRO A 472 -10.77 12.00 4.76
C PRO A 472 -10.15 11.08 3.69
N ASP A 473 -9.77 9.85 4.08
CA ASP A 473 -9.32 8.81 3.14
C ASP A 473 -10.49 8.21 2.35
N HIS A 474 -11.64 8.09 2.97
CA HIS A 474 -12.94 7.72 2.36
C HIS A 474 -14.09 8.24 3.23
N GLY A 475 -15.29 8.12 2.73
CA GLY A 475 -16.48 8.34 3.54
C GLY A 475 -16.96 7.04 4.19
N ILE A 476 -17.82 7.17 5.19
CA ILE A 476 -18.49 6.07 5.86
C ILE A 476 -20.00 6.21 5.74
N ALA A 477 -20.71 5.10 5.64
CA ALA A 477 -22.16 5.08 5.65
C ALA A 477 -22.71 5.68 6.96
N GLU A 478 -23.65 6.62 6.91
CA GLU A 478 -24.22 7.26 8.10
C GLU A 478 -25.06 6.29 8.92
N SER A 479 -25.65 5.30 8.27
CA SER A 479 -26.41 4.23 8.90
C SER A 479 -25.99 2.85 8.39
N LEU A 480 -26.24 1.79 9.15
CA LEU A 480 -25.97 0.41 8.75
C LEU A 480 -26.78 -0.06 7.54
N SER A 481 -27.85 0.65 7.18
CA SER A 481 -28.68 0.37 6.00
C SER A 481 -28.16 1.03 4.73
N GLN A 482 -27.26 2.00 4.82
CA GLN A 482 -26.70 2.70 3.69
C GLN A 482 -25.59 1.87 3.05
N SER A 483 -25.65 1.73 1.71
CA SER A 483 -24.63 0.99 0.96
C SER A 483 -23.40 1.86 0.67
N LEU A 484 -22.21 1.26 0.73
CA LEU A 484 -20.96 1.90 0.27
C LEU A 484 -20.96 2.24 -1.23
N SER A 485 -21.94 1.75 -1.99
CA SER A 485 -22.14 2.12 -3.40
C SER A 485 -22.93 3.43 -3.57
N GLU A 486 -23.51 3.99 -2.50
CA GLU A 486 -24.20 5.27 -2.58
C GLU A 486 -23.18 6.41 -2.75
N TYR A 487 -23.43 7.29 -3.72
CA TYR A 487 -22.50 8.36 -4.05
C TYR A 487 -22.33 9.38 -2.90
N THR A 488 -23.38 9.58 -2.09
CA THR A 488 -23.35 10.46 -0.91
C THR A 488 -22.31 10.00 0.13
N VAL A 489 -22.08 8.69 0.24
CA VAL A 489 -21.04 8.15 1.14
C VAL A 489 -19.66 8.59 0.73
N SER A 490 -19.41 8.82 -0.56
CA SER A 490 -18.10 9.26 -1.06
C SER A 490 -17.86 10.76 -0.97
N HIS A 491 -18.86 11.56 -0.64
CA HIS A 491 -18.71 13.01 -0.46
C HIS A 491 -17.86 13.29 0.78
N VAL A 492 -16.76 14.01 0.65
CA VAL A 492 -15.78 14.28 1.71
C VAL A 492 -15.35 15.75 1.70
N PRO A 493 -15.17 16.41 2.85
CA PRO A 493 -14.62 17.76 2.89
C PRO A 493 -13.12 17.75 2.64
N VAL A 494 -12.60 18.79 1.99
CA VAL A 494 -11.16 19.09 1.92
C VAL A 494 -10.97 20.50 2.45
N LEU A 495 -10.20 20.62 3.52
CA LEU A 495 -9.98 21.89 4.21
C LEU A 495 -8.50 22.24 4.25
N TRP A 496 -8.14 23.41 3.75
CA TRP A 496 -6.80 23.98 3.84
C TRP A 496 -6.76 25.11 4.86
N LEU A 497 -5.86 25.02 5.83
CA LEU A 497 -5.72 25.96 6.94
C LEU A 497 -4.25 26.35 7.13
N GLY A 498 -4.00 27.30 8.02
CA GLY A 498 -2.67 27.73 8.43
C GLY A 498 -2.29 29.12 7.95
N GLY A 499 -1.22 29.66 8.48
CA GLY A 499 -0.73 30.99 8.10
C GLY A 499 -0.23 31.08 6.66
N ALA A 500 0.14 29.94 6.06
CA ALA A 500 0.50 29.86 4.64
C ALA A 500 -0.70 30.07 3.71
N VAL A 501 -1.95 29.94 4.19
CA VAL A 501 -3.18 30.13 3.41
C VAL A 501 -3.59 31.60 3.37
N ARG A 502 -4.02 32.10 2.23
CA ARG A 502 -4.36 33.53 2.04
C ARG A 502 -5.60 34.00 2.80
N GLY A 503 -6.53 33.09 3.11
CA GLY A 503 -7.74 33.39 3.87
C GLY A 503 -8.89 32.46 3.52
N HIS A 504 -10.08 32.80 4.03
CA HIS A 504 -11.28 31.99 3.79
C HIS A 504 -11.74 32.05 2.34
N LYS A 505 -12.05 30.85 1.81
CA LYS A 505 -12.66 30.68 0.50
C LYS A 505 -13.41 29.36 0.41
N GLU A 506 -14.57 29.35 -0.23
CA GLU A 506 -15.25 28.13 -0.65
C GLU A 506 -15.01 27.91 -2.14
N ILE A 507 -14.65 26.67 -2.51
CA ILE A 507 -14.34 26.23 -3.87
C ILE A 507 -15.32 25.12 -4.22
N ASP A 508 -16.25 25.45 -5.11
CA ASP A 508 -17.35 24.59 -5.52
C ASP A 508 -17.05 23.95 -6.90
N VAL A 509 -16.02 23.08 -6.92
CA VAL A 509 -15.64 22.33 -8.12
C VAL A 509 -15.81 20.84 -7.88
N PHE A 510 -16.38 20.11 -8.85
CA PHE A 510 -16.45 18.65 -8.77
C PHE A 510 -15.05 18.06 -8.95
N MET A 511 -14.52 17.42 -7.91
CA MET A 511 -13.18 16.87 -7.92
C MET A 511 -13.08 15.55 -7.16
N ASN A 512 -12.02 14.82 -7.41
CA ASN A 512 -11.64 13.66 -6.62
C ASN A 512 -10.55 13.99 -5.59
N GLN A 513 -10.39 13.13 -4.60
CA GLN A 513 -9.25 13.18 -3.67
C GLN A 513 -7.91 13.09 -4.41
N SER A 514 -7.82 12.29 -5.48
CA SER A 514 -6.62 12.17 -6.32
C SER A 514 -6.18 13.50 -6.94
N ASP A 515 -7.08 14.45 -7.12
CA ASP A 515 -6.77 15.75 -7.71
C ASP A 515 -6.04 16.69 -6.75
N ILE A 516 -6.04 16.38 -5.45
CA ILE A 516 -5.34 17.17 -4.42
C ILE A 516 -3.83 17.21 -4.70
N ALA A 517 -3.25 16.12 -5.18
CA ALA A 517 -1.81 16.05 -5.42
C ALA A 517 -1.36 17.07 -6.47
N SER A 518 -1.96 17.09 -7.66
CA SER A 518 -1.62 18.06 -8.71
C SER A 518 -2.01 19.49 -8.34
N THR A 519 -3.13 19.67 -7.63
CA THR A 519 -3.56 20.99 -7.17
C THR A 519 -2.59 21.58 -6.15
N LEU A 520 -2.12 20.78 -5.18
CA LEU A 520 -1.14 21.21 -4.18
C LEU A 520 0.19 21.57 -4.84
N LEU A 521 0.72 20.70 -5.70
CA LEU A 521 2.00 20.95 -6.37
C LEU A 521 1.93 22.19 -7.27
N ALA A 522 0.83 22.39 -8.01
CA ALA A 522 0.64 23.60 -8.79
C ALA A 522 0.59 24.87 -7.93
N GLN A 523 -0.08 24.85 -6.75
CA GLN A 523 -0.08 25.96 -5.80
C GLN A 523 1.31 26.24 -5.22
N MET A 524 2.19 25.25 -5.17
CA MET A 524 3.59 25.38 -4.75
C MET A 524 4.53 25.71 -5.92
N GLY A 525 4.00 25.87 -7.15
CA GLY A 525 4.82 26.12 -8.34
C GLY A 525 5.67 24.93 -8.78
N LEU A 526 5.33 23.71 -8.35
CA LEU A 526 6.06 22.48 -8.64
C LEU A 526 5.43 21.72 -9.81
N ASP A 527 6.26 20.94 -10.52
CA ASP A 527 5.79 20.09 -11.61
C ASP A 527 5.03 18.88 -11.08
N ALA A 528 3.82 18.67 -11.61
CA ALA A 528 2.96 17.53 -11.30
C ALA A 528 2.71 16.62 -12.51
N SER A 529 3.51 16.71 -13.56
CA SER A 529 3.34 15.95 -14.81
C SER A 529 3.40 14.42 -14.62
N ASP A 530 4.11 13.94 -13.58
CA ASP A 530 4.16 12.52 -13.22
C ASP A 530 2.81 12.00 -12.65
N PHE A 531 1.95 12.91 -12.16
CA PHE A 531 0.66 12.55 -11.56
C PHE A 531 -0.44 12.44 -12.62
N ILE A 532 -0.27 11.54 -13.57
CA ILE A 532 -1.05 11.42 -14.81
C ILE A 532 -2.56 11.14 -14.63
N LEU A 533 -3.04 10.78 -13.45
CA LEU A 533 -4.44 10.59 -13.09
C LEU A 533 -4.93 11.59 -12.03
N SER A 534 -4.16 12.65 -11.80
CA SER A 534 -4.49 13.76 -10.91
C SER A 534 -4.60 15.06 -11.69
N ARG A 535 -5.63 15.85 -11.44
CA ARG A 535 -5.91 17.08 -12.16
C ARG A 535 -5.66 18.29 -11.26
N ASN A 536 -5.09 19.36 -11.80
CA ASN A 536 -5.04 20.65 -11.11
C ASN A 536 -6.44 21.32 -11.25
N VAL A 537 -7.25 21.23 -10.20
CA VAL A 537 -8.65 21.70 -10.23
C VAL A 537 -8.80 23.23 -10.24
N LEU A 538 -7.70 23.95 -10.09
CA LEU A 538 -7.66 25.41 -10.17
C LEU A 538 -6.94 25.91 -11.44
N SER A 539 -6.73 25.05 -12.42
CA SER A 539 -6.20 25.44 -13.73
C SER A 539 -7.27 26.04 -14.63
N ASP A 540 -6.84 26.83 -15.61
CA ASP A 540 -7.73 27.42 -16.62
C ASP A 540 -8.49 26.34 -17.41
N SER A 541 -7.79 25.27 -17.79
CA SER A 541 -8.37 24.17 -18.54
C SER A 541 -9.43 23.39 -17.73
N TYR A 542 -9.19 23.20 -16.43
CA TYR A 542 -10.15 22.50 -15.56
C TYR A 542 -11.41 23.32 -15.32
N LEU A 543 -11.25 24.60 -14.97
CA LEU A 543 -12.37 25.49 -14.64
C LEU A 543 -13.27 25.80 -15.84
N SER A 544 -12.72 25.79 -17.06
CA SER A 544 -13.49 25.96 -18.30
C SER A 544 -14.02 24.65 -18.89
N GLY A 545 -13.56 23.50 -18.39
CA GLY A 545 -13.86 22.17 -18.90
C GLY A 545 -15.01 21.44 -18.20
N TYR A 546 -15.22 20.19 -18.56
CA TYR A 546 -16.17 19.30 -17.89
C TYR A 546 -15.60 18.83 -16.55
N GLN A 547 -16.27 19.19 -15.47
CA GLN A 547 -15.91 18.85 -14.10
C GLN A 547 -16.69 17.62 -13.63
N TYR A 548 -16.00 16.65 -13.09
CA TYR A 548 -16.58 15.40 -12.60
C TYR A 548 -15.74 14.77 -11.51
N ALA A 549 -16.34 13.84 -10.78
CA ALA A 549 -15.67 12.93 -9.87
C ALA A 549 -16.04 11.46 -10.18
N LEU A 550 -15.12 10.54 -9.89
CA LEU A 550 -15.34 9.10 -10.01
C LEU A 550 -15.18 8.45 -8.63
N HIS A 551 -16.25 7.85 -8.13
CA HIS A 551 -16.21 7.03 -6.93
C HIS A 551 -16.30 5.56 -7.29
N THR A 552 -15.32 4.75 -6.87
CA THR A 552 -15.32 3.30 -7.09
C THR A 552 -15.72 2.54 -5.82
N PHE A 553 -16.51 1.50 -5.99
CA PHE A 553 -16.90 0.56 -4.94
C PHE A 553 -16.76 -0.87 -5.47
N LYS A 554 -17.02 -1.87 -4.62
CA LYS A 554 -16.87 -3.27 -5.04
C LYS A 554 -17.73 -3.57 -6.28
N ASN A 555 -17.07 -3.92 -7.38
CA ASN A 555 -17.67 -4.24 -8.69
C ASN A 555 -18.47 -3.11 -9.33
N GLY A 556 -18.15 -1.85 -9.06
CA GLY A 556 -18.84 -0.74 -9.73
C GLY A 556 -18.20 0.61 -9.48
N CYS A 557 -18.71 1.63 -10.20
CA CYS A 557 -18.33 3.02 -9.96
C CYS A 557 -19.50 3.98 -10.24
N ASN A 558 -19.43 5.17 -9.64
CA ASN A 558 -20.33 6.28 -9.86
C ASN A 558 -19.55 7.43 -10.52
N LEU A 559 -20.01 7.91 -11.65
CA LEU A 559 -19.60 9.18 -12.24
C LEU A 559 -20.54 10.27 -11.70
N ILE A 560 -19.97 11.29 -11.09
CA ILE A 560 -20.68 12.36 -10.37
C ILE A 560 -20.32 13.68 -11.03
N ASP A 561 -21.33 14.47 -11.42
CA ASP A 561 -21.16 15.81 -11.99
C ASP A 561 -22.33 16.73 -11.61
N SER A 562 -22.30 17.99 -12.07
CA SER A 562 -23.35 18.99 -11.80
C SER A 562 -24.73 18.60 -12.30
N THR A 563 -24.87 17.64 -13.21
CA THR A 563 -26.14 17.21 -13.79
C THR A 563 -26.70 15.94 -13.19
N GLY A 564 -25.91 15.26 -12.32
CA GLY A 564 -26.34 14.07 -11.58
C GLY A 564 -25.29 12.98 -11.44
N VAL A 565 -25.76 11.73 -11.28
CA VAL A 565 -24.92 10.57 -10.98
C VAL A 565 -25.29 9.42 -11.91
N THR A 566 -24.29 8.91 -12.63
CA THR A 566 -24.40 7.71 -13.47
C THR A 566 -23.57 6.59 -12.85
N ARG A 567 -24.20 5.46 -12.55
CA ARG A 567 -23.53 4.26 -12.02
C ARG A 567 -23.20 3.30 -13.15
N LEU A 568 -22.00 2.76 -13.10
CA LEU A 568 -21.54 1.62 -13.92
C LEU A 568 -21.43 0.38 -13.03
N ASP A 569 -22.05 -0.73 -13.44
CA ASP A 569 -21.78 -2.05 -12.90
C ASP A 569 -20.60 -2.66 -13.66
N CYS A 570 -19.55 -3.06 -12.94
CA CYS A 570 -18.33 -3.62 -13.55
C CYS A 570 -18.45 -5.11 -13.91
N VAL A 571 -19.57 -5.77 -13.56
CA VAL A 571 -19.75 -7.20 -13.85
C VAL A 571 -20.36 -7.38 -15.24
N ASP A 572 -21.43 -6.63 -15.54
CA ASP A 572 -22.15 -6.70 -16.82
C ASP A 572 -21.96 -5.47 -17.72
N LEU A 573 -21.20 -4.47 -17.23
CA LEU A 573 -20.90 -3.21 -17.88
C LEU A 573 -22.15 -2.36 -18.18
N SER A 574 -23.26 -2.64 -17.51
CA SER A 574 -24.48 -1.84 -17.62
C SER A 574 -24.33 -0.51 -16.89
N THR A 575 -25.01 0.50 -17.39
CA THR A 575 -25.06 1.83 -16.76
C THR A 575 -26.49 2.17 -16.35
N LYS A 576 -26.62 2.98 -15.29
CA LYS A 576 -27.90 3.45 -14.79
C LYS A 576 -27.76 4.85 -14.20
N ALA A 577 -28.64 5.77 -14.57
CA ALA A 577 -28.77 7.02 -13.86
C ALA A 577 -29.32 6.78 -12.45
N ILE A 578 -28.60 7.26 -11.46
CA ILE A 578 -29.01 7.26 -10.03
C ILE A 578 -29.68 8.59 -9.70
N VAL A 579 -29.13 9.68 -10.23
CA VAL A 579 -29.65 11.04 -10.12
C VAL A 579 -29.52 11.72 -11.48
N GLY A 580 -30.50 12.46 -11.88
CA GLY A 580 -30.50 13.21 -13.14
C GLY A 580 -30.78 12.37 -14.39
N PRO A 581 -30.48 12.88 -15.59
CA PRO A 581 -30.79 12.21 -16.84
C PRO A 581 -29.84 11.06 -17.14
N ASP A 582 -30.39 9.97 -17.68
CA ASP A 582 -29.61 8.92 -18.32
C ASP A 582 -29.28 9.34 -19.76
N THR A 583 -27.99 9.54 -20.02
CA THR A 583 -27.51 9.94 -21.35
C THR A 583 -26.45 8.95 -21.85
N GLU A 584 -26.51 8.67 -23.16
CA GLU A 584 -25.54 7.78 -23.80
C GLU A 584 -24.11 8.32 -23.68
N SER A 585 -23.93 9.64 -23.69
CA SER A 585 -22.61 10.26 -23.51
C SER A 585 -21.99 10.00 -22.14
N LYS A 586 -22.78 10.07 -21.06
CA LYS A 586 -22.30 9.73 -19.72
C LYS A 586 -22.01 8.24 -19.57
N SER A 587 -22.87 7.41 -20.15
CA SER A 587 -22.70 5.95 -20.16
C SER A 587 -21.45 5.53 -20.92
N PHE A 588 -21.16 6.19 -22.05
CA PHE A 588 -19.90 6.02 -22.77
C PHE A 588 -18.72 6.51 -21.93
N PHE A 589 -18.79 7.74 -21.40
CA PHE A 589 -17.68 8.36 -20.70
C PHE A 589 -17.25 7.60 -19.45
N VAL A 590 -18.19 7.11 -18.63
CA VAL A 590 -17.84 6.36 -17.41
C VAL A 590 -17.15 5.04 -17.73
N ARG A 591 -17.56 4.33 -18.80
CA ARG A 591 -16.89 3.10 -19.26
C ARG A 591 -15.49 3.41 -19.83
N ALA A 592 -15.40 4.45 -20.68
CA ALA A 592 -14.11 4.88 -21.25
C ALA A 592 -13.14 5.33 -20.14
N LEU A 593 -13.62 6.07 -19.13
CA LEU A 593 -12.81 6.49 -18.00
C LEU A 593 -12.29 5.30 -17.17
N LEU A 594 -13.15 4.32 -16.90
CA LEU A 594 -12.71 3.11 -16.19
C LEU A 594 -11.62 2.36 -16.99
N GLN A 595 -11.86 2.13 -18.29
CA GLN A 595 -10.88 1.51 -19.18
C GLN A 595 -9.56 2.30 -19.22
N TYR A 596 -9.63 3.63 -19.33
CA TYR A 596 -8.46 4.51 -19.34
C TYR A 596 -7.61 4.36 -18.07
N VAL A 597 -8.23 4.39 -16.89
CA VAL A 597 -7.54 4.21 -15.61
C VAL A 597 -6.83 2.85 -15.55
N TYR A 598 -7.48 1.79 -16.00
CA TYR A 598 -6.90 0.45 -16.04
C TYR A 598 -5.71 0.36 -17.02
N GLN A 599 -5.86 0.90 -18.21
CA GLN A 599 -4.77 0.94 -19.21
C GLN A 599 -3.56 1.75 -18.73
N LYS A 600 -3.78 2.92 -18.09
CA LYS A 600 -2.68 3.70 -17.51
C LYS A 600 -2.01 2.95 -16.36
N THR A 601 -2.78 2.18 -15.59
CA THR A 601 -2.23 1.33 -14.51
C THR A 601 -1.42 0.16 -15.09
N GLY A 602 -1.86 -0.47 -16.16
CA GLY A 602 -1.11 -1.55 -16.84
C GLY A 602 0.22 -1.08 -17.45
N ARG A 603 0.33 0.20 -17.78
CA ARG A 603 1.56 0.81 -18.35
C ARG A 603 2.55 1.33 -17.29
N LEU A 604 2.20 1.29 -15.99
CA LEU A 604 3.16 1.48 -14.91
C LEU A 604 4.17 0.32 -14.91
#